data_5e857e6a500f470033599b817828b2c3
#
_entry.id   5e857e6a500f470033599b817828b2c3
#
_cell.length_a   1.000
_cell.length_b   1.000
_cell.length_c   1.000
_cell.angle_alpha   90.00
_cell.angle_beta   90.00
_cell.angle_gamma   90.00
#
_symmetry.space_group_name_H-M   'P 1'
#
loop_
_entity.id
_entity.type
_entity.pdbx_description
1 polymer ?
#
loop_
_entity_poly.entity_id
_entity_poly.type
_entity_poly.pdbx_seq_one_letter_code
_entity_poly.pdbx_strand_id
1 'polypeptide(L)'
;MFYRENGQFKTSYRSDQQIFVIAQDRWAILALIAFAFVGVPMVVDEYMFRAILTPFLILSLAALGVNILVGYCGQISLGSGAFMAVGAYMAYNTYIRLDGIPLIVAILSGGFFATLVGVFFGIPSLRVKGLYLAVATLAAQFFCDWAFLRIGWFTNNTASGSVSVSNLSIMGQVIETPVEKYLFCLLFLIVFGLLAKNLVRSAIGREWMAIRDMDVAAAVIGIRPMYAKLSAFAVSSFIVGVAGALWGFVHLGSWEPAAFSIDRSFQLLFMVIIGGMGSIMGSFFGAAFIVILPIFLNQFLPWAGSLVGVVISTAAISHSEFMIFGALIVWFLIVEPHGLAKLWSVAKQKLRLWPFPH
;
A
#
# COMPACT_ATOMS: atom_id res chain seq x y z
N MET A 1 -34.46 -4.03 -6.61
CA MET A 1 -33.37 -4.35 -5.67
C MET A 1 -32.12 -4.67 -6.46
N PHE A 2 -31.13 -3.77 -6.46
CA PHE A 2 -29.87 -3.97 -7.20
C PHE A 2 -28.90 -4.91 -6.47
N TYR A 3 -29.05 -5.07 -5.16
CA TYR A 3 -28.16 -5.91 -4.36
C TYR A 3 -28.97 -6.80 -3.43
N ARG A 4 -28.94 -8.12 -3.65
CA ARG A 4 -29.69 -9.09 -2.85
C ARG A 4 -28.77 -9.83 -1.89
N GLU A 5 -28.76 -9.43 -0.62
CA GLU A 5 -28.24 -10.26 0.47
C GLU A 5 -29.36 -11.13 1.10
N ASN A 6 -30.60 -10.63 1.07
CA ASN A 6 -31.75 -11.36 1.65
C ASN A 6 -32.06 -12.61 0.84
N GLY A 7 -32.32 -13.71 1.52
CA GLY A 7 -32.62 -15.00 0.90
C GLY A 7 -31.40 -15.86 0.58
N GLN A 8 -30.18 -15.41 0.89
CA GLN A 8 -28.98 -16.22 0.77
C GLN A 8 -28.65 -16.85 2.14
N PHE A 9 -29.04 -18.11 2.34
CA PHE A 9 -28.61 -18.87 3.49
C PHE A 9 -27.56 -19.90 3.08
N LYS A 10 -26.68 -20.24 4.01
CA LYS A 10 -25.62 -21.23 3.79
C LYS A 10 -25.83 -22.41 4.72
N THR A 11 -25.78 -23.62 4.16
CA THR A 11 -26.01 -24.85 4.92
C THR A 11 -24.75 -25.45 5.52
N SER A 12 -23.58 -24.94 5.17
CA SER A 12 -22.30 -25.43 5.69
C SER A 12 -21.35 -24.28 6.03
N TYR A 13 -20.56 -24.43 7.10
CA TYR A 13 -19.50 -23.48 7.48
C TYR A 13 -18.51 -23.20 6.33
N ARG A 14 -18.19 -24.22 5.53
CA ARG A 14 -17.28 -24.09 4.39
C ARG A 14 -17.82 -23.15 3.32
N SER A 15 -19.12 -23.13 3.10
CA SER A 15 -19.76 -22.21 2.14
C SER A 15 -19.89 -20.79 2.68
N ASP A 16 -20.03 -20.64 4.01
CA ASP A 16 -20.08 -19.33 4.66
C ASP A 16 -18.69 -18.69 4.79
N GLN A 17 -17.65 -19.48 4.93
CA GLN A 17 -16.25 -19.03 4.97
C GLN A 17 -15.63 -18.70 3.60
N GLN A 18 -16.40 -18.63 2.52
CA GLN A 18 -15.86 -18.22 1.21
C GLN A 18 -15.43 -16.75 1.22
N ILE A 19 -14.40 -16.43 0.42
CA ILE A 19 -13.85 -15.05 0.30
C ILE A 19 -14.93 -14.05 -0.12
N PHE A 20 -15.80 -14.47 -1.03
CA PHE A 20 -16.95 -13.71 -1.51
C PHE A 20 -18.19 -14.56 -1.31
N VAL A 21 -18.98 -14.27 -0.28
CA VAL A 21 -20.13 -15.05 0.12
C VAL A 21 -21.28 -14.89 -0.89
N ILE A 22 -21.42 -13.71 -1.48
CA ILE A 22 -22.52 -13.34 -2.37
C ILE A 22 -22.08 -13.49 -3.84
N ALA A 23 -22.90 -14.14 -4.65
CA ALA A 23 -22.61 -14.36 -6.06
C ALA A 23 -22.43 -13.03 -6.84
N GLN A 24 -23.20 -12.00 -6.51
CA GLN A 24 -23.10 -10.67 -7.12
C GLN A 24 -21.73 -10.02 -6.87
N ASP A 25 -21.19 -10.13 -5.65
CA ASP A 25 -19.86 -9.61 -5.34
C ASP A 25 -18.77 -10.34 -6.14
N ARG A 26 -18.92 -11.64 -6.38
CA ARG A 26 -17.98 -12.40 -7.23
C ARG A 26 -17.97 -11.90 -8.65
N TRP A 27 -19.17 -11.77 -9.25
CA TRP A 27 -19.29 -11.28 -10.62
C TRP A 27 -18.84 -9.84 -10.76
N ALA A 28 -19.16 -8.98 -9.78
CA ALA A 28 -18.72 -7.58 -9.79
C ALA A 28 -17.18 -7.46 -9.73
N ILE A 29 -16.53 -8.25 -8.88
CA ILE A 29 -15.06 -8.23 -8.77
C ILE A 29 -14.42 -8.85 -10.01
N LEU A 30 -14.96 -9.95 -10.54
CA LEU A 30 -14.47 -10.54 -11.79
C LEU A 30 -14.64 -9.57 -12.96
N ALA A 31 -15.77 -8.87 -13.06
CA ALA A 31 -15.99 -7.87 -14.08
C ALA A 31 -15.03 -6.67 -13.93
N LEU A 32 -14.76 -6.23 -12.69
CA LEU A 32 -13.80 -5.17 -12.42
C LEU A 32 -12.38 -5.58 -12.79
N ILE A 33 -11.97 -6.80 -12.45
CA ILE A 33 -10.66 -7.35 -12.84
C ILE A 33 -10.57 -7.47 -14.36
N ALA A 34 -11.59 -8.04 -15.01
CA ALA A 34 -11.61 -8.17 -16.47
C ALA A 34 -11.56 -6.78 -17.16
N PHE A 35 -12.29 -5.80 -16.64
CA PHE A 35 -12.21 -4.43 -17.12
C PHE A 35 -10.83 -3.82 -16.94
N ALA A 36 -10.19 -4.04 -15.79
CA ALA A 36 -8.83 -3.55 -15.53
C ALA A 36 -7.78 -4.18 -16.46
N PHE A 37 -7.93 -5.46 -16.84
CA PHE A 37 -7.01 -6.13 -17.75
C PHE A 37 -7.24 -5.80 -19.23
N VAL A 38 -8.49 -5.63 -19.65
CA VAL A 38 -8.86 -5.51 -21.07
C VAL A 38 -9.37 -4.10 -21.38
N GLY A 39 -10.31 -3.58 -20.60
CA GLY A 39 -10.95 -2.30 -20.87
C GLY A 39 -10.01 -1.12 -20.69
N VAL A 40 -9.26 -1.10 -19.59
CA VAL A 40 -8.33 0.00 -19.30
C VAL A 40 -7.23 0.12 -20.35
N PRO A 41 -6.55 -0.96 -20.81
CA PRO A 41 -5.54 -0.87 -21.87
C PRO A 41 -6.07 -0.37 -23.22
N MET A 42 -7.37 -0.53 -23.50
CA MET A 42 -7.97 -0.11 -24.77
C MET A 42 -8.39 1.36 -24.81
N VAL A 43 -8.64 1.96 -23.65
CA VAL A 43 -9.27 3.29 -23.56
C VAL A 43 -8.32 4.36 -23.06
N VAL A 44 -7.28 3.98 -22.32
CA VAL A 44 -6.45 4.90 -21.55
C VAL A 44 -5.15 5.26 -22.29
N ASP A 45 -4.79 6.54 -22.25
CA ASP A 45 -3.57 7.07 -22.86
C ASP A 45 -2.31 6.70 -22.06
N GLU A 46 -1.15 6.74 -22.74
CA GLU A 46 0.16 6.43 -22.16
C GLU A 46 0.50 7.30 -20.94
N TYR A 47 0.13 8.57 -20.96
CA TYR A 47 0.31 9.48 -19.82
C TYR A 47 -0.41 8.99 -18.56
N MET A 48 -1.66 8.58 -18.71
CA MET A 48 -2.47 8.07 -17.60
C MET A 48 -1.88 6.80 -16.98
N PHE A 49 -1.29 5.92 -17.81
CA PHE A 49 -0.58 4.73 -17.29
C PHE A 49 0.63 5.11 -16.46
N ARG A 50 1.46 6.01 -16.94
CA ARG A 50 2.72 6.39 -16.26
C ARG A 50 2.47 7.28 -15.03
N ALA A 51 1.59 8.27 -15.14
CA ALA A 51 1.40 9.28 -14.12
C ALA A 51 0.39 8.90 -13.03
N ILE A 52 -0.61 8.07 -13.34
CA ILE A 52 -1.72 7.80 -12.42
C ILE A 52 -1.83 6.32 -12.10
N LEU A 53 -2.05 5.47 -13.10
CA LEU A 53 -2.44 4.09 -12.87
C LEU A 53 -1.33 3.24 -12.25
N THR A 54 -0.11 3.30 -12.79
CA THR A 54 1.02 2.53 -12.25
C THR A 54 1.39 2.97 -10.84
N PRO A 55 1.57 4.28 -10.52
CA PRO A 55 1.75 4.73 -9.15
C PRO A 55 0.61 4.33 -8.22
N PHE A 56 -0.64 4.44 -8.67
CA PHE A 56 -1.81 4.04 -7.89
C PHE A 56 -1.78 2.57 -7.51
N LEU A 57 -1.47 1.66 -8.45
CA LEU A 57 -1.40 0.22 -8.17
C LEU A 57 -0.30 -0.11 -7.16
N ILE A 58 0.89 0.45 -7.34
CA ILE A 58 2.03 0.18 -6.46
C ILE A 58 1.79 0.77 -5.06
N LEU A 59 1.29 2.00 -4.98
CA LEU A 59 0.99 2.64 -3.70
C LEU A 59 -0.20 2.00 -2.99
N SER A 60 -1.19 1.49 -3.74
CA SER A 60 -2.27 0.67 -3.17
C SER A 60 -1.73 -0.61 -2.53
N LEU A 61 -0.75 -1.25 -3.16
CA LEU A 61 -0.09 -2.42 -2.60
C LEU A 61 0.69 -2.07 -1.33
N ALA A 62 1.44 -0.97 -1.35
CA ALA A 62 2.17 -0.50 -0.18
C ALA A 62 1.21 -0.13 0.98
N ALA A 63 0.14 0.62 0.68
CA ALA A 63 -0.89 0.98 1.64
C ALA A 63 -1.59 -0.26 2.21
N LEU A 64 -1.82 -1.30 1.41
CA LEU A 64 -2.36 -2.57 1.88
C LEU A 64 -1.44 -3.22 2.91
N GLY A 65 -0.13 -3.25 2.66
CA GLY A 65 0.87 -3.75 3.61
C GLY A 65 0.87 -2.96 4.92
N VAL A 66 0.89 -1.63 4.84
CA VAL A 66 0.82 -0.76 6.03
C VAL A 66 -0.50 -0.92 6.78
N ASN A 67 -1.61 -1.10 6.07
CA ASN A 67 -2.94 -1.27 6.67
C ASN A 67 -3.05 -2.59 7.46
N ILE A 68 -2.36 -3.66 7.06
CA ILE A 68 -2.27 -4.89 7.85
C ILE A 68 -1.67 -4.59 9.23
N LEU A 69 -0.62 -3.79 9.29
CA LEU A 69 0.06 -3.47 10.54
C LEU A 69 -0.72 -2.45 11.37
N VAL A 70 -1.10 -1.32 10.77
CA VAL A 70 -1.75 -0.21 11.45
C VAL A 70 -3.22 -0.50 11.67
N GLY A 71 -3.94 -0.92 10.63
CA GLY A 71 -5.39 -1.06 10.65
C GLY A 71 -5.88 -2.35 11.31
N TYR A 72 -5.21 -3.48 11.08
CA TYR A 72 -5.64 -4.76 11.64
C TYR A 72 -4.92 -5.14 12.93
N CYS A 73 -3.67 -4.75 13.15
CA CYS A 73 -2.92 -5.06 14.37
C CYS A 73 -2.76 -3.87 15.33
N GLY A 74 -3.15 -2.66 14.92
CA GLY A 74 -3.09 -1.46 15.75
C GLY A 74 -1.68 -0.92 16.03
N GLN A 75 -0.71 -1.24 15.17
CA GLN A 75 0.69 -0.87 15.35
C GLN A 75 1.11 0.21 14.36
N ILE A 76 1.38 1.41 14.84
CA ILE A 76 1.86 2.52 14.00
C ILE A 76 3.35 2.33 13.72
N SER A 77 3.74 2.33 12.44
CA SER A 77 5.13 2.30 11.98
C SER A 77 5.42 3.52 11.11
N LEU A 78 6.54 4.19 11.39
CA LEU A 78 7.07 5.29 10.60
C LEU A 78 8.27 4.88 9.74
N GLY A 79 8.54 3.57 9.64
CA GLY A 79 9.64 2.99 8.85
C GLY A 79 9.21 2.36 7.54
N SER A 80 7.99 2.61 7.08
CA SER A 80 7.46 1.97 5.86
C SER A 80 8.25 2.35 4.61
N GLY A 81 8.78 3.58 4.54
CA GLY A 81 9.68 4.02 3.48
C GLY A 81 10.99 3.23 3.47
N ALA A 82 11.58 2.98 4.65
CA ALA A 82 12.78 2.14 4.76
C ALA A 82 12.53 0.71 4.25
N PHE A 83 11.38 0.11 4.56
CA PHE A 83 11.07 -1.23 4.05
C PHE A 83 10.84 -1.24 2.54
N MET A 84 10.28 -0.16 1.96
CA MET A 84 10.25 0.04 0.51
C MET A 84 11.67 0.14 -0.06
N ALA A 85 12.56 0.93 0.56
CA ALA A 85 13.94 1.09 0.13
C ALA A 85 14.69 -0.25 0.18
N VAL A 86 14.62 -0.97 1.31
CA VAL A 86 15.23 -2.31 1.45
C VAL A 86 14.71 -3.23 0.34
N GLY A 87 13.40 -3.25 0.10
CA GLY A 87 12.80 -4.03 -0.98
C GLY A 87 13.39 -3.68 -2.36
N ALA A 88 13.48 -2.40 -2.69
CA ALA A 88 14.01 -1.94 -3.97
C ALA A 88 15.50 -2.26 -4.15
N TYR A 89 16.35 -1.94 -3.15
CA TYR A 89 17.80 -2.17 -3.24
C TYR A 89 18.17 -3.66 -3.19
N MET A 90 17.47 -4.46 -2.40
CA MET A 90 17.76 -5.89 -2.33
C MET A 90 17.26 -6.63 -3.58
N ALA A 91 16.11 -6.24 -4.12
CA ALA A 91 15.67 -6.76 -5.41
C ALA A 91 16.66 -6.40 -6.53
N TYR A 92 17.18 -5.17 -6.53
CA TYR A 92 18.21 -4.73 -7.46
C TYR A 92 19.48 -5.59 -7.37
N ASN A 93 20.02 -5.77 -6.17
CA ASN A 93 21.20 -6.58 -5.97
C ASN A 93 20.99 -8.05 -6.35
N THR A 94 19.80 -8.61 -6.08
CA THR A 94 19.43 -9.96 -6.50
C THR A 94 19.37 -10.07 -8.03
N TYR A 95 18.77 -9.08 -8.69
CA TYR A 95 18.61 -9.08 -10.16
C TYR A 95 19.92 -8.93 -10.92
N ILE A 96 20.84 -8.06 -10.43
CA ILE A 96 22.11 -7.78 -11.13
C ILE A 96 23.20 -8.82 -10.81
N ARG A 97 23.24 -9.33 -9.58
CA ARG A 97 24.35 -10.19 -9.14
C ARG A 97 24.12 -11.67 -9.37
N LEU A 98 22.89 -12.08 -9.56
CA LEU A 98 22.54 -13.47 -9.78
C LEU A 98 22.01 -13.62 -11.22
N ASP A 99 22.90 -14.00 -12.13
CA ASP A 99 22.59 -14.17 -13.52
C ASP A 99 21.45 -15.17 -13.75
N GLY A 100 20.50 -14.82 -14.61
CA GLY A 100 19.40 -15.71 -15.00
C GLY A 100 18.19 -15.73 -14.05
N ILE A 101 18.17 -14.92 -12.99
CA ILE A 101 17.00 -14.84 -12.11
C ILE A 101 15.87 -14.04 -12.77
N PRO A 102 14.64 -14.59 -12.83
CA PRO A 102 13.47 -13.85 -13.31
C PRO A 102 13.18 -12.63 -12.44
N LEU A 103 12.74 -11.53 -13.06
CA LEU A 103 12.37 -10.28 -12.34
C LEU A 103 11.39 -10.52 -11.20
N ILE A 104 10.42 -11.43 -11.37
CA ILE A 104 9.44 -11.78 -10.34
C ILE A 104 10.14 -12.30 -9.06
N VAL A 105 11.13 -13.18 -9.22
CA VAL A 105 11.88 -13.74 -8.09
C VAL A 105 12.74 -12.66 -7.42
N ALA A 106 13.34 -11.76 -8.19
CA ALA A 106 14.08 -10.63 -7.66
C ALA A 106 13.18 -9.69 -6.81
N ILE A 107 11.97 -9.37 -7.29
CA ILE A 107 11.00 -8.56 -6.56
C ILE A 107 10.55 -9.26 -5.26
N LEU A 108 10.25 -10.55 -5.31
CA LEU A 108 9.86 -11.31 -4.13
C LEU A 108 11.03 -11.44 -3.12
N SER A 109 12.27 -11.55 -3.59
CA SER A 109 13.45 -11.54 -2.72
C SER A 109 13.59 -10.20 -1.99
N GLY A 110 13.30 -9.07 -2.67
CA GLY A 110 13.24 -7.74 -2.05
C GLY A 110 12.23 -7.71 -0.88
N GLY A 111 11.05 -8.28 -1.08
CA GLY A 111 10.05 -8.44 0.00
C GLY A 111 10.56 -9.30 1.15
N PHE A 112 11.24 -10.41 0.85
CA PHE A 112 11.82 -11.29 1.86
C PHE A 112 12.89 -10.57 2.72
N PHE A 113 13.82 -9.84 2.10
CA PHE A 113 14.82 -9.07 2.84
C PHE A 113 14.20 -7.91 3.62
N ALA A 114 13.18 -7.26 3.09
CA ALA A 114 12.41 -6.26 3.83
C ALA A 114 11.74 -6.88 5.08
N THR A 115 11.28 -8.13 4.99
CA THR A 115 10.76 -8.87 6.15
C THR A 115 11.84 -9.12 7.18
N LEU A 116 13.04 -9.56 6.78
CA LEU A 116 14.14 -9.80 7.73
C LEU A 116 14.51 -8.52 8.49
N VAL A 117 14.65 -7.41 7.76
CA VAL A 117 14.92 -6.11 8.37
C VAL A 117 13.76 -5.66 9.26
N GLY A 118 12.52 -5.82 8.80
CA GLY A 118 11.32 -5.51 9.58
C GLY A 118 11.25 -6.30 10.88
N VAL A 119 11.48 -7.61 10.83
CA VAL A 119 11.52 -8.47 12.03
C VAL A 119 12.66 -8.06 12.94
N PHE A 120 13.85 -7.78 12.41
CA PHE A 120 15.01 -7.37 13.19
C PHE A 120 14.74 -6.10 14.01
N PHE A 121 14.18 -5.05 13.39
CA PHE A 121 13.79 -3.83 14.10
C PHE A 121 12.48 -4.00 14.88
N GLY A 122 11.61 -4.92 14.47
CA GLY A 122 10.35 -5.24 15.14
C GLY A 122 10.57 -5.86 16.52
N ILE A 123 11.49 -6.80 16.69
CA ILE A 123 11.71 -7.52 17.97
C ILE A 123 11.98 -6.57 19.15
N PRO A 124 12.93 -5.63 19.08
CA PRO A 124 13.15 -4.68 20.17
C PRO A 124 11.97 -3.74 20.39
N SER A 125 11.36 -3.27 19.32
CA SER A 125 10.27 -2.29 19.37
C SER A 125 8.99 -2.85 19.98
N LEU A 126 8.72 -4.15 19.82
CA LEU A 126 7.54 -4.82 20.37
C LEU A 126 7.59 -5.04 21.89
N ARG A 127 8.76 -4.90 22.50
CA ARG A 127 8.90 -4.92 23.97
C ARG A 127 8.44 -3.63 24.61
N VAL A 128 8.29 -2.56 23.83
CA VAL A 128 7.91 -1.23 24.29
C VAL A 128 6.49 -0.93 23.81
N LYS A 129 5.65 -0.36 24.68
CA LYS A 129 4.23 -0.08 24.36
C LYS A 129 4.03 1.30 23.77
N GLY A 130 3.01 1.45 22.91
CA GLY A 130 2.52 2.74 22.42
C GLY A 130 3.41 3.42 21.39
N LEU A 131 3.62 4.72 21.54
CA LEU A 131 4.36 5.57 20.58
C LEU A 131 5.84 5.19 20.40
N TYR A 132 6.43 4.48 21.34
CA TYR A 132 7.83 4.06 21.24
C TYR A 132 8.09 3.12 20.05
N LEU A 133 7.08 2.37 19.60
CA LEU A 133 7.19 1.55 18.40
C LEU A 133 7.39 2.45 17.16
N ALA A 134 6.63 3.53 17.06
CA ALA A 134 6.77 4.50 15.96
C ALA A 134 8.17 5.13 15.96
N VAL A 135 8.70 5.50 17.14
CA VAL A 135 10.06 6.06 17.28
C VAL A 135 11.13 5.04 16.88
N ALA A 136 10.98 3.76 17.28
CA ALA A 136 11.92 2.73 16.91
C ALA A 136 11.95 2.43 15.41
N THR A 137 10.78 2.44 14.76
CA THR A 137 10.70 2.28 13.30
C THR A 137 11.18 3.53 12.54
N LEU A 138 11.05 4.71 13.14
CA LEU A 138 11.66 5.94 12.64
C LEU A 138 13.21 5.86 12.70
N ALA A 139 13.76 5.35 13.79
CA ALA A 139 15.20 5.10 13.88
C ALA A 139 15.67 4.10 12.81
N ALA A 140 14.88 3.07 12.52
CA ALA A 140 15.14 2.14 11.42
C ALA A 140 15.15 2.84 10.06
N GLN A 141 14.27 3.83 9.84
CA GLN A 141 14.25 4.64 8.61
C GLN A 141 15.60 5.36 8.42
N PHE A 142 16.03 6.13 9.41
CA PHE A 142 17.30 6.85 9.32
C PHE A 142 18.52 5.92 9.21
N PHE A 143 18.48 4.77 9.90
CA PHE A 143 19.54 3.77 9.78
C PHE A 143 19.64 3.20 8.36
N CYS A 144 18.52 2.85 7.74
CA CYS A 144 18.51 2.35 6.37
C CYS A 144 18.97 3.40 5.37
N ASP A 145 18.53 4.65 5.51
CA ASP A 145 18.97 5.77 4.66
C ASP A 145 20.50 5.96 4.75
N TRP A 146 21.04 5.95 5.99
CA TRP A 146 22.47 6.00 6.21
C TRP A 146 23.20 4.79 5.60
N ALA A 147 22.67 3.58 5.76
CA ALA A 147 23.28 2.35 5.26
C ALA A 147 23.37 2.34 3.73
N PHE A 148 22.32 2.76 3.02
CA PHE A 148 22.32 2.82 1.55
C PHE A 148 23.30 3.87 1.00
N LEU A 149 23.56 4.95 1.72
CA LEU A 149 24.53 5.97 1.32
C LEU A 149 25.97 5.57 1.64
N ARG A 150 26.20 4.78 2.69
CA ARG A 150 27.55 4.47 3.17
C ARG A 150 28.07 3.11 2.73
N ILE A 151 27.20 2.13 2.58
CA ILE A 151 27.61 0.76 2.23
C ILE A 151 27.50 0.60 0.71
N GLY A 152 28.59 0.79 -0.01
CA GLY A 152 28.65 0.73 -1.47
C GLY A 152 28.17 -0.59 -2.09
N TRP A 153 28.10 -1.66 -1.27
CA TRP A 153 27.56 -2.94 -1.73
C TRP A 153 26.11 -2.84 -2.20
N PHE A 154 25.27 -2.05 -1.54
CA PHE A 154 23.85 -1.89 -1.92
C PHE A 154 23.69 -1.11 -3.23
N THR A 155 24.57 -0.16 -3.48
CA THR A 155 24.47 0.84 -4.56
C THR A 155 25.47 0.64 -5.67
N ASN A 156 26.15 -0.50 -5.71
CA ASN A 156 27.23 -0.81 -6.65
C ASN A 156 28.33 0.28 -6.67
N ASN A 157 28.68 0.80 -5.48
CA ASN A 157 29.69 1.83 -5.24
C ASN A 157 29.43 3.18 -5.93
N THR A 158 28.18 3.51 -6.25
CA THR A 158 27.84 4.84 -6.73
C THR A 158 27.91 5.86 -5.59
N ALA A 159 28.51 7.01 -5.82
CA ALA A 159 28.71 8.03 -4.78
C ALA A 159 27.39 8.68 -4.30
N SER A 160 26.41 8.78 -5.18
CA SER A 160 25.04 9.32 -4.89
C SER A 160 24.10 8.28 -4.31
N GLY A 161 24.50 7.00 -4.25
CA GLY A 161 23.60 5.91 -3.88
C GLY A 161 22.55 5.60 -4.96
N SER A 162 22.64 6.23 -6.15
CA SER A 162 21.70 5.99 -7.22
C SER A 162 21.98 4.67 -7.93
N VAL A 163 20.90 3.95 -8.25
CA VAL A 163 20.94 2.72 -9.04
C VAL A 163 19.94 2.81 -10.18
N SER A 164 20.25 2.19 -11.30
CA SER A 164 19.37 2.18 -12.48
C SER A 164 19.30 0.79 -13.08
N VAL A 165 18.12 0.47 -13.62
CA VAL A 165 17.88 -0.77 -14.36
C VAL A 165 17.35 -0.39 -15.73
N SER A 166 18.15 -0.66 -16.76
CA SER A 166 17.83 -0.26 -18.15
C SER A 166 16.92 -1.26 -18.87
N ASN A 167 17.03 -2.54 -18.57
CA ASN A 167 16.30 -3.59 -19.28
C ASN A 167 15.55 -4.50 -18.30
N LEU A 168 14.23 -4.31 -18.22
CA LEU A 168 13.37 -5.19 -17.44
C LEU A 168 12.97 -6.37 -18.33
N SER A 169 13.43 -7.58 -18.02
CA SER A 169 13.03 -8.78 -18.76
C SER A 169 12.26 -9.74 -17.85
N ILE A 170 11.11 -10.23 -18.35
CA ILE A 170 10.37 -11.33 -17.75
C ILE A 170 10.43 -12.50 -18.70
N MET A 171 11.02 -13.60 -18.27
CA MET A 171 11.17 -14.83 -19.07
C MET A 171 11.71 -14.59 -20.49
N GLY A 172 12.64 -13.62 -20.64
CA GLY A 172 13.28 -13.31 -21.93
C GLY A 172 12.54 -12.26 -22.79
N GLN A 173 11.36 -11.81 -22.38
CA GLN A 173 10.67 -10.70 -23.04
C GLN A 173 10.96 -9.40 -22.27
N VAL A 174 11.39 -8.36 -22.97
CA VAL A 174 11.65 -7.03 -22.39
C VAL A 174 10.33 -6.29 -22.21
N ILE A 175 10.11 -5.75 -21.02
CA ILE A 175 8.93 -4.95 -20.70
C ILE A 175 9.28 -3.48 -20.95
N GLU A 176 8.86 -2.93 -22.06
CA GLU A 176 9.11 -1.53 -22.40
C GLU A 176 7.84 -0.68 -22.35
N THR A 177 6.72 -1.26 -22.77
CA THR A 177 5.47 -0.52 -22.91
C THR A 177 4.85 -0.18 -21.55
N PRO A 178 4.25 1.02 -21.39
CA PRO A 178 3.55 1.41 -20.17
C PRO A 178 2.40 0.47 -19.82
N VAL A 179 1.76 -0.12 -20.84
CA VAL A 179 0.67 -1.08 -20.66
C VAL A 179 1.18 -2.38 -20.01
N GLU A 180 2.30 -2.92 -20.47
CA GLU A 180 2.90 -4.12 -19.87
C GLU A 180 3.30 -3.88 -18.41
N LYS A 181 3.90 -2.71 -18.12
CA LYS A 181 4.25 -2.29 -16.77
C LYS A 181 3.03 -2.21 -15.86
N TYR A 182 1.94 -1.64 -16.36
CA TYR A 182 0.65 -1.57 -15.66
C TYR A 182 0.09 -2.97 -15.38
N LEU A 183 0.02 -3.84 -16.40
CA LEU A 183 -0.51 -5.20 -16.26
C LEU A 183 0.32 -6.02 -15.26
N PHE A 184 1.63 -5.85 -15.28
CA PHE A 184 2.53 -6.48 -14.32
C PHE A 184 2.24 -6.04 -12.88
N CYS A 185 2.12 -4.74 -12.63
CA CYS A 185 1.75 -4.22 -11.31
C CYS A 185 0.34 -4.67 -10.88
N LEU A 186 -0.61 -4.71 -11.82
CA LEU A 186 -1.98 -5.14 -11.57
C LEU A 186 -2.02 -6.62 -11.12
N LEU A 187 -1.23 -7.49 -11.75
CA LEU A 187 -1.11 -8.88 -11.34
C LEU A 187 -0.64 -9.01 -9.88
N PHE A 188 0.42 -8.29 -9.50
CA PHE A 188 0.91 -8.28 -8.13
C PHE A 188 -0.16 -7.78 -7.15
N LEU A 189 -0.84 -6.67 -7.49
CA LEU A 189 -1.88 -6.11 -6.63
C LEU A 189 -3.03 -7.09 -6.41
N ILE A 190 -3.49 -7.80 -7.44
CA ILE A 190 -4.56 -8.79 -7.33
C ILE A 190 -4.12 -9.97 -6.46
N VAL A 191 -2.95 -10.53 -6.72
CA VAL A 191 -2.43 -11.67 -5.96
C VAL A 191 -2.29 -11.30 -4.48
N PHE A 192 -1.60 -10.20 -4.17
CA PHE A 192 -1.40 -9.77 -2.80
C PHE A 192 -2.67 -9.26 -2.14
N GLY A 193 -3.59 -8.65 -2.88
CA GLY A 193 -4.91 -8.24 -2.38
C GLY A 193 -5.76 -9.44 -1.96
N LEU A 194 -5.76 -10.51 -2.75
CA LEU A 194 -6.45 -11.76 -2.40
C LEU A 194 -5.77 -12.48 -1.23
N LEU A 195 -4.44 -12.53 -1.20
CA LEU A 195 -3.68 -13.09 -0.09
C LEU A 195 -3.95 -12.33 1.21
N ALA A 196 -3.90 -11.00 1.19
CA ALA A 196 -4.21 -10.17 2.35
C ALA A 196 -5.64 -10.38 2.85
N LYS A 197 -6.62 -10.47 1.93
CA LYS A 197 -8.00 -10.74 2.30
C LYS A 197 -8.18 -12.11 2.95
N ASN A 198 -7.50 -13.14 2.43
CA ASN A 198 -7.50 -14.47 3.04
C ASN A 198 -6.84 -14.46 4.41
N LEU A 199 -5.71 -13.79 4.53
CA LEU A 199 -4.93 -13.74 5.76
C LEU A 199 -5.68 -13.04 6.88
N VAL A 200 -6.30 -11.89 6.60
CA VAL A 200 -7.12 -11.15 7.57
C VAL A 200 -8.30 -11.98 8.09
N ARG A 201 -8.88 -12.86 7.26
CA ARG A 201 -9.99 -13.76 7.66
C ARG A 201 -9.53 -15.03 8.34
N SER A 202 -8.24 -15.34 8.31
CA SER A 202 -7.67 -16.54 8.95
C SER A 202 -7.62 -16.41 10.48
N ALA A 203 -7.17 -17.47 11.17
CA ALA A 203 -6.92 -17.43 12.60
C ALA A 203 -5.92 -16.33 12.98
N ILE A 204 -4.86 -16.19 12.21
CA ILE A 204 -3.81 -15.17 12.41
C ILE A 204 -4.38 -13.75 12.33
N GLY A 205 -5.24 -13.48 11.35
CA GLY A 205 -5.89 -12.16 11.22
C GLY A 205 -6.83 -11.86 12.40
N ARG A 206 -7.53 -12.86 12.92
CA ARG A 206 -8.35 -12.69 14.14
C ARG A 206 -7.51 -12.40 15.38
N GLU A 207 -6.34 -13.02 15.51
CA GLU A 207 -5.39 -12.71 16.59
C GLU A 207 -4.89 -11.25 16.51
N TRP A 208 -4.61 -10.76 15.31
CA TRP A 208 -4.24 -9.35 15.10
C TRP A 208 -5.34 -8.39 15.54
N MET A 209 -6.59 -8.64 15.13
CA MET A 209 -7.72 -7.81 15.53
C MET A 209 -7.97 -7.86 17.04
N ALA A 210 -7.84 -9.01 17.67
CA ALA A 210 -7.97 -9.14 19.12
C ALA A 210 -6.90 -8.32 19.87
N ILE A 211 -5.68 -8.28 19.37
CA ILE A 211 -4.60 -7.47 19.96
C ILE A 211 -4.82 -5.99 19.73
N ARG A 212 -5.33 -5.61 18.55
CA ARG A 212 -5.67 -4.21 18.25
C ARG A 212 -6.70 -3.68 19.22
N ASP A 213 -7.74 -4.48 19.47
CA ASP A 213 -8.87 -4.06 20.29
C ASP A 213 -8.51 -4.06 21.78
N MET A 214 -7.84 -5.09 22.29
CA MET A 214 -7.36 -5.14 23.69
C MET A 214 -6.26 -6.19 23.89
N ASP A 215 -5.00 -5.78 23.91
CA ASP A 215 -3.83 -6.67 23.98
C ASP A 215 -3.78 -7.50 25.28
N VAL A 216 -4.23 -6.92 26.41
CA VAL A 216 -4.27 -7.59 27.71
C VAL A 216 -5.33 -8.70 27.72
N ALA A 217 -6.54 -8.43 27.22
CA ALA A 217 -7.61 -9.43 27.14
C ALA A 217 -7.23 -10.56 26.19
N ALA A 218 -6.61 -10.24 25.05
CA ALA A 218 -6.09 -11.23 24.11
C ALA A 218 -5.07 -12.18 24.77
N ALA A 219 -4.19 -11.65 25.63
CA ALA A 219 -3.24 -12.47 26.38
C ALA A 219 -3.91 -13.42 27.37
N VAL A 220 -4.98 -12.98 28.05
CA VAL A 220 -5.74 -13.81 29.01
C VAL A 220 -6.40 -15.01 28.33
N ILE A 221 -6.89 -14.86 27.10
CA ILE A 221 -7.49 -15.97 26.33
C ILE A 221 -6.46 -16.84 25.60
N GLY A 222 -5.15 -16.62 25.85
CA GLY A 222 -4.05 -17.47 25.37
C GLY A 222 -3.38 -17.01 24.08
N ILE A 223 -3.75 -15.87 23.50
CA ILE A 223 -3.03 -15.29 22.37
C ILE A 223 -1.69 -14.74 22.86
N ARG A 224 -0.61 -15.04 22.15
CA ARG A 224 0.73 -14.54 22.47
C ARG A 224 0.97 -13.19 21.77
N PRO A 225 0.91 -12.02 22.48
CA PRO A 225 0.93 -10.72 21.83
C PRO A 225 2.19 -10.47 21.00
N MET A 226 3.35 -10.92 21.49
CA MET A 226 4.62 -10.74 20.79
C MET A 226 4.64 -11.44 19.42
N TYR A 227 4.20 -12.70 19.36
CA TYR A 227 4.20 -13.46 18.09
C TYR A 227 3.18 -12.91 17.09
N ALA A 228 2.00 -12.55 17.55
CA ALA A 228 0.98 -11.99 16.68
C ALA A 228 1.40 -10.61 16.14
N LYS A 229 1.96 -9.74 16.98
CA LYS A 229 2.51 -8.45 16.54
C LYS A 229 3.65 -8.63 15.54
N LEU A 230 4.58 -9.55 15.82
CA LEU A 230 5.72 -9.82 14.95
C LEU A 230 5.28 -10.41 13.60
N SER A 231 4.27 -11.29 13.59
CA SER A 231 3.72 -11.84 12.35
C SER A 231 3.05 -10.77 11.49
N ALA A 232 2.30 -9.84 12.08
CA ALA A 232 1.73 -8.69 11.37
C ALA A 232 2.83 -7.80 10.79
N PHE A 233 3.89 -7.57 11.57
CA PHE A 233 5.05 -6.78 11.12
C PHE A 233 5.79 -7.45 9.96
N ALA A 234 6.00 -8.76 10.02
CA ALA A 234 6.63 -9.56 8.98
C ALA A 234 5.85 -9.53 7.66
N VAL A 235 4.53 -9.73 7.72
CA VAL A 235 3.66 -9.68 6.53
C VAL A 235 3.58 -8.28 5.95
N SER A 236 3.45 -7.26 6.81
CA SER A 236 3.43 -5.86 6.39
C SER A 236 4.71 -5.47 5.66
N SER A 237 5.87 -5.71 6.27
CA SER A 237 7.17 -5.37 5.68
C SER A 237 7.45 -6.16 4.41
N PHE A 238 6.97 -7.42 4.28
CA PHE A 238 7.04 -8.18 3.03
C PHE A 238 6.30 -7.47 1.89
N ILE A 239 5.03 -7.14 2.10
CA ILE A 239 4.18 -6.51 1.07
C ILE A 239 4.72 -5.12 0.72
N VAL A 240 5.13 -4.34 1.72
CA VAL A 240 5.73 -3.01 1.53
C VAL A 240 7.06 -3.11 0.77
N GLY A 241 7.89 -4.12 1.07
CA GLY A 241 9.13 -4.37 0.35
C GLY A 241 8.91 -4.75 -1.11
N VAL A 242 7.93 -5.61 -1.40
CA VAL A 242 7.51 -5.93 -2.77
C VAL A 242 7.03 -4.67 -3.50
N ALA A 243 6.22 -3.83 -2.85
CA ALA A 243 5.77 -2.58 -3.43
C ALA A 243 6.94 -1.61 -3.69
N GLY A 244 7.94 -1.59 -2.79
CA GLY A 244 9.16 -0.81 -2.97
C GLY A 244 9.99 -1.26 -4.16
N ALA A 245 10.14 -2.57 -4.36
CA ALA A 245 10.79 -3.14 -5.52
C ALA A 245 10.04 -2.77 -6.82
N LEU A 246 8.72 -2.91 -6.85
CA LEU A 246 7.91 -2.49 -7.99
C LEU A 246 8.03 -0.98 -8.25
N TRP A 247 8.09 -0.15 -7.20
CA TRP A 247 8.26 1.29 -7.32
C TRP A 247 9.59 1.65 -7.99
N GLY A 248 10.69 1.05 -7.54
CA GLY A 248 12.02 1.26 -8.13
C GLY A 248 12.11 0.77 -9.58
N PHE A 249 11.78 -0.49 -9.83
CA PHE A 249 11.96 -1.12 -11.13
C PHE A 249 10.97 -0.63 -12.19
N VAL A 250 9.68 -0.54 -11.85
CA VAL A 250 8.62 -0.33 -12.86
C VAL A 250 8.30 1.15 -13.03
N HIS A 251 8.26 1.93 -11.92
CA HIS A 251 7.85 3.33 -11.97
C HIS A 251 9.04 4.27 -12.16
N LEU A 252 10.08 4.16 -11.33
CA LEU A 252 11.22 5.08 -11.38
C LEU A 252 12.25 4.71 -12.47
N GLY A 253 12.58 3.42 -12.61
CA GLY A 253 13.63 2.94 -13.50
C GLY A 253 15.06 3.28 -13.01
N SER A 254 15.23 4.44 -12.39
CA SER A 254 16.43 4.85 -11.67
C SER A 254 16.01 5.50 -10.36
N TRP A 255 16.65 5.15 -9.25
CA TRP A 255 16.28 5.66 -7.93
C TRP A 255 17.49 5.88 -7.05
N GLU A 256 17.30 6.75 -6.07
CA GLU A 256 18.23 7.08 -5.00
C GLU A 256 17.53 6.88 -3.64
N PRO A 257 18.26 6.82 -2.50
CA PRO A 257 17.64 6.64 -1.19
C PRO A 257 16.58 7.69 -0.86
N ALA A 258 16.74 8.93 -1.33
CA ALA A 258 15.80 10.02 -1.10
C ALA A 258 14.38 9.74 -1.64
N ALA A 259 14.23 8.89 -2.66
CA ALA A 259 12.93 8.47 -3.18
C ALA A 259 12.08 7.69 -2.17
N PHE A 260 12.71 7.14 -1.12
CA PHE A 260 12.11 6.35 -0.05
C PHE A 260 12.27 7.02 1.32
N SER A 261 12.39 8.34 1.36
CA SER A 261 12.55 9.14 2.57
C SER A 261 11.39 8.96 3.56
N ILE A 262 11.52 9.59 4.73
CA ILE A 262 10.47 9.61 5.76
C ILE A 262 9.13 10.15 5.21
N ASP A 263 9.17 11.08 4.25
CA ASP A 263 7.95 11.62 3.61
C ASP A 263 7.13 10.51 2.94
N ARG A 264 7.80 9.50 2.37
CA ARG A 264 7.13 8.33 1.83
C ARG A 264 6.44 7.51 2.93
N SER A 265 7.07 7.37 4.10
CA SER A 265 6.45 6.71 5.26
C SER A 265 5.19 7.43 5.73
N PHE A 266 5.23 8.75 5.84
CA PHE A 266 4.06 9.56 6.17
C PHE A 266 2.98 9.46 5.10
N GLN A 267 3.35 9.54 3.83
CA GLN A 267 2.39 9.41 2.72
C GLN A 267 1.62 8.09 2.78
N LEU A 268 2.31 6.97 3.02
CA LEU A 268 1.68 5.66 3.16
C LEU A 268 0.76 5.59 4.39
N LEU A 269 1.17 6.18 5.51
CA LEU A 269 0.35 6.25 6.70
C LEU A 269 -0.92 7.08 6.44
N PHE A 270 -0.80 8.21 5.75
CA PHE A 270 -1.93 9.06 5.37
C PHE A 270 -2.92 8.34 4.45
N MET A 271 -2.41 7.56 3.49
CA MET A 271 -3.28 6.71 2.65
C MET A 271 -4.14 5.77 3.48
N VAL A 272 -3.58 5.16 4.52
CA VAL A 272 -4.31 4.24 5.39
C VAL A 272 -5.32 4.97 6.29
N ILE A 273 -4.95 6.12 6.83
CA ILE A 273 -5.84 6.91 7.71
C ILE A 273 -7.02 7.46 6.91
N ILE A 274 -6.75 8.16 5.80
CA ILE A 274 -7.79 8.77 4.94
C ILE A 274 -8.67 7.68 4.31
N GLY A 275 -8.02 6.61 3.84
CA GLY A 275 -8.74 5.50 3.21
C GLY A 275 -9.63 4.72 4.16
N GLY A 276 -9.19 4.57 5.40
CA GLY A 276 -9.91 3.85 6.47
C GLY A 276 -9.11 2.67 7.00
N MET A 277 -8.66 2.79 8.24
CA MET A 277 -7.90 1.77 8.95
C MET A 277 -8.72 0.48 9.13
N GLY A 278 -8.07 -0.67 8.89
CA GLY A 278 -8.72 -1.99 9.02
C GLY A 278 -9.68 -2.34 7.88
N SER A 279 -9.61 -1.63 6.75
CA SER A 279 -10.37 -1.94 5.54
C SER A 279 -9.45 -2.13 4.34
N ILE A 280 -9.53 -3.29 3.69
CA ILE A 280 -8.77 -3.56 2.45
C ILE A 280 -9.16 -2.57 1.35
N MET A 281 -10.46 -2.30 1.18
CA MET A 281 -10.94 -1.31 0.21
C MET A 281 -10.48 0.11 0.56
N GLY A 282 -10.32 0.41 1.85
CA GLY A 282 -9.76 1.67 2.32
C GLY A 282 -8.35 1.93 1.78
N SER A 283 -7.49 0.91 1.70
CA SER A 283 -6.15 1.06 1.13
C SER A 283 -6.17 1.53 -0.33
N PHE A 284 -7.13 1.06 -1.13
CA PHE A 284 -7.30 1.50 -2.51
C PHE A 284 -7.85 2.92 -2.60
N PHE A 285 -8.84 3.27 -1.78
CA PHE A 285 -9.40 4.63 -1.77
C PHE A 285 -8.39 5.66 -1.30
N GLY A 286 -7.62 5.33 -0.26
CA GLY A 286 -6.58 6.22 0.24
C GLY A 286 -5.45 6.42 -0.78
N ALA A 287 -5.01 5.35 -1.44
CA ALA A 287 -4.00 5.46 -2.50
C ALA A 287 -4.52 6.27 -3.70
N ALA A 288 -5.76 6.04 -4.15
CA ALA A 288 -6.39 6.82 -5.22
C ALA A 288 -6.43 8.31 -4.84
N PHE A 289 -6.87 8.62 -3.63
CA PHE A 289 -6.98 9.98 -3.13
C PHE A 289 -5.61 10.69 -3.13
N ILE A 290 -4.58 10.05 -2.57
CA ILE A 290 -3.23 10.63 -2.47
C ILE A 290 -2.55 10.78 -3.84
N VAL A 291 -2.83 9.90 -4.81
CA VAL A 291 -2.27 10.03 -6.17
C VAL A 291 -3.00 11.11 -6.97
N ILE A 292 -4.31 11.21 -6.83
CA ILE A 292 -5.11 12.15 -7.63
C ILE A 292 -5.03 13.58 -7.08
N LEU A 293 -4.92 13.75 -5.75
CA LEU A 293 -4.96 15.08 -5.12
C LEU A 293 -3.87 16.03 -5.63
N PRO A 294 -2.58 15.66 -5.72
CA PRO A 294 -1.56 16.54 -6.28
C PRO A 294 -1.85 16.97 -7.71
N ILE A 295 -2.32 16.02 -8.54
CA ILE A 295 -2.65 16.29 -9.95
C ILE A 295 -3.82 17.29 -10.03
N PHE A 296 -4.83 17.08 -9.20
CA PHE A 296 -5.97 18.01 -9.10
C PHE A 296 -5.51 19.40 -8.65
N LEU A 297 -4.68 19.50 -7.62
CA LEU A 297 -4.18 20.78 -7.11
C LEU A 297 -3.32 21.51 -8.14
N ASN A 298 -2.45 20.80 -8.87
CA ASN A 298 -1.64 21.37 -9.92
C ASN A 298 -2.45 21.93 -11.09
N GLN A 299 -3.68 21.47 -11.30
CA GLN A 299 -4.58 22.02 -12.33
C GLN A 299 -5.51 23.10 -11.75
N PHE A 300 -6.06 22.84 -10.56
CA PHE A 300 -7.07 23.70 -9.94
C PHE A 300 -6.50 25.01 -9.44
N LEU A 301 -5.34 25.01 -8.76
CA LEU A 301 -4.76 26.23 -8.17
C LEU A 301 -4.36 27.28 -9.22
N PRO A 302 -3.67 26.95 -10.33
CA PRO A 302 -3.40 27.92 -11.40
C PRO A 302 -4.68 28.46 -12.05
N TRP A 303 -5.69 27.58 -12.26
CA TRP A 303 -6.98 28.00 -12.79
C TRP A 303 -7.67 28.96 -11.84
N ALA A 304 -7.74 28.67 -10.54
CA ALA A 304 -8.32 29.57 -9.54
C ALA A 304 -7.51 30.89 -9.42
N GLY A 305 -6.18 30.81 -9.50
CA GLY A 305 -5.29 31.99 -9.50
C GLY A 305 -5.58 32.92 -10.69
N SER A 306 -5.83 32.35 -11.88
CA SER A 306 -6.15 33.10 -13.08
C SER A 306 -7.46 33.90 -12.96
N LEU A 307 -8.44 33.38 -12.20
CA LEU A 307 -9.72 34.09 -11.93
C LEU A 307 -9.52 35.32 -11.02
N VAL A 308 -8.53 35.29 -10.14
CA VAL A 308 -8.21 36.37 -9.20
C VAL A 308 -7.07 37.27 -9.70
N GLY A 309 -6.48 36.97 -10.87
CA GLY A 309 -5.35 37.70 -11.44
C GLY A 309 -4.02 37.46 -10.71
N VAL A 310 -3.89 36.39 -9.93
CA VAL A 310 -2.67 36.02 -9.18
C VAL A 310 -1.98 34.84 -9.84
N VAL A 311 -0.70 35.00 -10.15
CA VAL A 311 0.13 33.88 -10.65
C VAL A 311 0.64 33.07 -9.45
N ILE A 312 0.16 31.83 -9.32
CA ILE A 312 0.59 30.92 -8.25
C ILE A 312 1.85 30.17 -8.73
N SER A 313 2.96 30.29 -8.00
CA SER A 313 4.19 29.58 -8.32
C SER A 313 4.07 28.07 -8.03
N THR A 314 4.83 27.23 -8.75
CA THR A 314 4.89 25.78 -8.51
C THR A 314 5.32 25.43 -7.08
N ALA A 315 6.22 26.23 -6.50
CA ALA A 315 6.62 26.07 -5.10
C ALA A 315 5.45 26.31 -4.12
N ALA A 316 4.61 27.32 -4.38
CA ALA A 316 3.41 27.57 -3.56
C ALA A 316 2.40 26.42 -3.68
N ILE A 317 2.28 25.81 -4.87
CA ILE A 317 1.41 24.64 -5.06
C ILE A 317 1.92 23.45 -4.24
N SER A 318 3.22 23.14 -4.25
CA SER A 318 3.78 22.03 -3.47
C SER A 318 3.65 22.26 -1.97
N HIS A 319 3.83 23.50 -1.48
CA HIS A 319 3.60 23.80 -0.07
C HIS A 319 2.13 23.69 0.32
N SER A 320 1.20 24.13 -0.55
CA SER A 320 -0.23 24.00 -0.31
C SER A 320 -0.69 22.53 -0.28
N GLU A 321 -0.04 21.66 -1.04
CA GLU A 321 -0.30 20.22 -1.02
C GLU A 321 -0.07 19.64 0.38
N PHE A 322 1.07 19.91 1.03
CA PHE A 322 1.36 19.46 2.39
C PHE A 322 0.38 20.03 3.42
N MET A 323 0.02 21.31 3.28
CA MET A 323 -0.98 21.94 4.15
C MET A 323 -2.35 21.28 4.02
N ILE A 324 -2.78 20.99 2.80
CA ILE A 324 -4.07 20.35 2.52
C ILE A 324 -4.06 18.92 3.05
N PHE A 325 -2.98 18.15 2.83
CA PHE A 325 -2.87 16.82 3.44
C PHE A 325 -2.99 16.85 4.95
N GLY A 326 -2.26 17.76 5.62
CA GLY A 326 -2.35 17.90 7.08
C GLY A 326 -3.76 18.27 7.56
N ALA A 327 -4.40 19.24 6.90
CA ALA A 327 -5.76 19.65 7.22
C ALA A 327 -6.78 18.53 7.02
N LEU A 328 -6.67 17.79 5.92
CA LEU A 328 -7.54 16.66 5.62
C LEU A 328 -7.39 15.52 6.62
N ILE A 329 -6.16 15.21 7.06
CA ILE A 329 -5.95 14.19 8.07
C ILE A 329 -6.66 14.58 9.38
N VAL A 330 -6.46 15.81 9.84
CA VAL A 330 -7.13 16.31 11.06
C VAL A 330 -8.65 16.26 10.89
N TRP A 331 -9.16 16.69 9.74
CA TRP A 331 -10.58 16.64 9.44
C TRP A 331 -11.14 15.20 9.44
N PHE A 332 -10.49 14.26 8.76
CA PHE A 332 -10.90 12.86 8.76
C PHE A 332 -10.87 12.23 10.16
N LEU A 333 -9.83 12.50 10.95
CA LEU A 333 -9.74 11.95 12.31
C LEU A 333 -10.85 12.45 13.23
N ILE A 334 -11.33 13.69 13.02
CA ILE A 334 -12.38 14.30 13.85
C ILE A 334 -13.78 13.90 13.35
N VAL A 335 -14.03 14.01 12.05
CA VAL A 335 -15.38 13.87 11.48
C VAL A 335 -15.71 12.43 11.13
N GLU A 336 -14.78 11.69 10.52
CA GLU A 336 -15.00 10.33 10.05
C GLU A 336 -13.78 9.43 10.28
N PRO A 337 -13.57 8.96 11.53
CA PRO A 337 -12.39 8.18 11.91
C PRO A 337 -12.26 6.84 11.17
N HIS A 338 -13.32 6.37 10.51
CA HIS A 338 -13.30 5.17 9.67
C HIS A 338 -12.96 5.46 8.20
N GLY A 339 -12.70 6.72 7.84
CA GLY A 339 -12.24 7.14 6.53
C GLY A 339 -13.21 6.90 5.37
N LEU A 340 -12.69 6.99 4.14
CA LEU A 340 -13.47 6.81 2.90
C LEU A 340 -14.14 5.44 2.79
N ALA A 341 -13.58 4.40 3.42
CA ALA A 341 -14.17 3.06 3.42
C ALA A 341 -15.57 3.03 4.06
N LYS A 342 -15.82 3.84 5.09
CA LYS A 342 -17.15 3.95 5.69
C LYS A 342 -18.14 4.64 4.78
N LEU A 343 -17.72 5.73 4.10
CA LEU A 343 -18.57 6.39 3.11
C LEU A 343 -19.03 5.39 2.03
N TRP A 344 -18.12 4.53 1.58
CA TRP A 344 -18.47 3.45 0.66
C TRP A 344 -19.46 2.45 1.26
N SER A 345 -19.28 2.04 2.52
CA SER A 345 -20.21 1.13 3.20
C SER A 345 -21.62 1.74 3.32
N VAL A 346 -21.70 3.02 3.66
CA VAL A 346 -22.98 3.76 3.74
C VAL A 346 -23.64 3.88 2.36
N ALA A 347 -22.86 4.19 1.31
CA ALA A 347 -23.36 4.22 -0.06
C ALA A 347 -23.91 2.84 -0.48
N LYS A 348 -23.18 1.77 -0.17
CA LYS A 348 -23.61 0.39 -0.42
C LYS A 348 -24.91 0.06 0.31
N GLN A 349 -25.05 0.46 1.57
CA GLN A 349 -26.28 0.28 2.34
C GLN A 349 -27.47 1.02 1.73
N LYS A 350 -27.29 2.29 1.33
CA LYS A 350 -28.35 3.05 0.65
C LYS A 350 -28.77 2.44 -0.69
N LEU A 351 -27.79 1.95 -1.47
CA LEU A 351 -28.09 1.24 -2.73
C LEU A 351 -28.84 -0.07 -2.53
N ARG A 352 -28.64 -0.74 -1.39
CA ARG A 352 -29.40 -1.96 -1.02
C ARG A 352 -30.85 -1.68 -0.71
N LEU A 353 -31.14 -0.55 -0.07
CA LEU A 353 -32.51 -0.15 0.31
C LEU A 353 -33.26 0.47 -0.86
N TRP A 354 -32.57 0.93 -1.91
CA TRP A 354 -33.23 1.52 -3.07
C TRP A 354 -34.04 0.45 -3.87
N PRO A 355 -35.29 0.68 -4.30
CA PRO A 355 -36.05 1.93 -4.32
C PRO A 355 -36.94 2.19 -3.08
N PHE A 356 -36.84 1.41 -2.03
CA PHE A 356 -37.67 1.54 -0.82
C PHE A 356 -36.82 2.06 0.35
N PRO A 357 -36.65 3.40 0.48
CA PRO A 357 -36.02 3.98 1.64
C PRO A 357 -36.94 3.85 2.86
N HIS A 358 -36.55 3.08 3.85
CA HIS A 358 -37.13 3.07 5.18
C HIS A 358 -36.13 3.66 6.15
#